data_90470a7b00168e9d8e70ca3ab87c0aa2
#
_entry.id   90470a7b00168e9d8e70ca3ab87c0aa2
#
_cell.length_a   1.000
_cell.length_b   1.000
_cell.length_c   1.000
_cell.angle_alpha   90.00
_cell.angle_beta   90.00
_cell.angle_gamma   90.00
#
_symmetry.space_group_name_H-M   'P 1'
#
loop_
_entity.id
_entity.type
_entity.pdbx_description
1 polymer ?
#
loop_
_entity_poly.entity_id
_entity_poly.type
_entity_poly.pdbx_seq_one_letter_code
_entity_poly.pdbx_strand_id
1 'polypeptide(L)'
;MYQALYRKWRPLCFADVVGQQHITDTLRSQLKAGRLSHAYLFTGTRGTGKTTCAKILSRAVNCQNPQNGDPCNDCPACRSILDNAILDVVEIDAASNNGVDNIREIRDEVRYAPSTVRKKVFIIDEVHMLSPGAFNALLKTLEEPPEHVLFILATTELQKVPATILSRCQRFDFRRITPQDIAERLRYIAAQENLPLTEGGAKLIARLSDGAMRDALSMLDRAAGCTSIDEDTISRSLGILAANDSLSLMQAIKANDLVSALEQIGSAYDSGRDLVGVFDQLLGLLRDLLLIKTAGHDVSSMLSPAYTEAQLKAVGEGLSASSLLAYSKVVQDSIARIKAASNRRVEAELSIVSMCTMLEDSYDNLTGRVEAIEEKLRHGVPVAAAVTQQKTADIPPWETEKKSADKPKEESPKPQKKSGNDWAGWMNVVERARSRINIGAFTCLQMSSRAEVDEDAVRVYCENDVVAGLAKDEKTLSVLTELVQRELGRMIRVRIYGPEDQPKKSRRSSDVGEILDKAKAFEIDVTEF
;
A
#
# COMPACT_ATOMS: atom_id res chain seq x y z
N MET A 1 17.38 -35.35 -1.96
CA MET A 1 16.13 -34.53 -2.02
C MET A 1 16.54 -33.07 -2.19
N TYR A 2 15.96 -32.33 -3.14
CA TYR A 2 16.26 -30.92 -3.35
C TYR A 2 15.85 -30.08 -2.14
N GLN A 3 16.72 -29.16 -1.70
CA GLN A 3 16.47 -28.25 -0.60
C GLN A 3 16.65 -26.82 -1.10
N ALA A 4 15.63 -25.97 -0.89
CA ALA A 4 15.67 -24.59 -1.32
C ALA A 4 16.87 -23.82 -0.74
N LEU A 5 17.49 -22.96 -1.54
CA LEU A 5 18.72 -22.24 -1.19
C LEU A 5 18.61 -21.47 0.14
N TYR A 6 17.47 -20.83 0.40
CA TYR A 6 17.26 -20.07 1.65
C TYR A 6 17.25 -20.96 2.92
N ARG A 7 17.02 -22.30 2.78
CA ARG A 7 17.12 -23.27 3.87
C ARG A 7 18.53 -23.83 3.98
N LYS A 8 19.12 -24.22 2.84
CA LYS A 8 20.47 -24.81 2.76
C LYS A 8 21.53 -23.83 3.26
N TRP A 9 21.41 -22.55 2.88
CA TRP A 9 22.37 -21.49 3.20
C TRP A 9 21.96 -20.63 4.42
N ARG A 10 21.08 -21.17 5.28
CA ARG A 10 20.75 -20.50 6.54
C ARG A 10 21.98 -20.44 7.43
N PRO A 11 22.41 -19.26 7.92
CA PRO A 11 23.54 -19.12 8.83
C PRO A 11 23.48 -20.06 10.03
N LEU A 12 24.59 -20.71 10.32
CA LEU A 12 24.73 -21.60 11.47
C LEU A 12 25.49 -20.97 12.63
N CYS A 13 26.19 -19.86 12.41
CA CYS A 13 26.87 -19.09 13.44
C CYS A 13 26.61 -17.59 13.22
N PHE A 14 26.85 -16.77 14.23
CA PHE A 14 26.68 -15.31 14.13
C PHE A 14 27.65 -14.67 13.13
N ALA A 15 28.80 -15.30 12.90
CA ALA A 15 29.78 -14.85 11.89
C ALA A 15 29.22 -14.83 10.48
N ASP A 16 28.31 -15.75 10.16
CA ASP A 16 27.72 -15.89 8.81
C ASP A 16 26.50 -14.98 8.59
N VAL A 17 26.04 -14.29 9.63
CA VAL A 17 24.88 -13.39 9.54
C VAL A 17 25.29 -12.08 8.90
N VAL A 18 24.74 -11.81 7.72
CA VAL A 18 25.07 -10.65 6.90
C VAL A 18 24.31 -9.41 7.36
N GLY A 19 25.00 -8.26 7.42
CA GLY A 19 24.40 -6.94 7.62
C GLY A 19 23.88 -6.63 9.03
N GLN A 20 24.16 -7.51 10.05
CA GLN A 20 23.65 -7.35 11.42
C GLN A 20 24.77 -7.37 12.47
N GLN A 21 25.97 -6.87 12.16
CA GLN A 21 27.14 -6.92 13.05
C GLN A 21 26.88 -6.32 14.43
N HIS A 22 26.15 -5.20 14.51
CA HIS A 22 25.78 -4.54 15.76
C HIS A 22 24.97 -5.43 16.72
N ILE A 23 24.19 -6.38 16.18
CA ILE A 23 23.43 -7.37 16.97
C ILE A 23 24.31 -8.58 17.30
N THR A 24 24.97 -9.15 16.29
CA THR A 24 25.75 -10.36 16.46
C THR A 24 26.91 -10.18 17.43
N ASP A 25 27.60 -9.03 17.39
CA ASP A 25 28.70 -8.72 18.31
C ASP A 25 28.22 -8.54 19.74
N THR A 26 27.06 -7.89 19.92
CA THR A 26 26.45 -7.73 21.24
C THR A 26 26.04 -9.10 21.82
N LEU A 27 25.36 -9.95 21.04
CA LEU A 27 24.96 -11.27 21.51
C LEU A 27 26.15 -12.17 21.84
N ARG A 28 27.20 -12.14 21.00
CA ARG A 28 28.47 -12.85 21.30
C ARG A 28 29.13 -12.37 22.58
N SER A 29 29.15 -11.05 22.79
CA SER A 29 29.73 -10.47 24.02
C SER A 29 28.95 -10.90 25.26
N GLN A 30 27.63 -10.91 25.21
CA GLN A 30 26.77 -11.38 26.30
C GLN A 30 26.98 -12.86 26.60
N LEU A 31 27.08 -13.69 25.54
CA LEU A 31 27.36 -15.13 25.67
C LEU A 31 28.72 -15.40 26.33
N LYS A 32 29.78 -14.68 25.92
CA LYS A 32 31.12 -14.77 26.51
C LYS A 32 31.12 -14.36 27.98
N ALA A 33 30.39 -13.30 28.31
CA ALA A 33 30.31 -12.78 29.68
C ALA A 33 29.36 -13.58 30.59
N GLY A 34 28.59 -14.53 30.03
CA GLY A 34 27.55 -15.27 30.76
C GLY A 34 26.39 -14.40 31.24
N ARG A 35 26.22 -13.18 30.66
CA ARG A 35 25.22 -12.18 31.04
C ARG A 35 24.05 -12.18 30.05
N LEU A 36 23.24 -13.20 30.11
CA LEU A 36 22.08 -13.33 29.23
C LEU A 36 20.83 -12.77 29.89
N SER A 37 20.02 -12.06 29.13
CA SER A 37 18.66 -11.69 29.53
C SER A 37 17.76 -12.93 29.51
N HIS A 38 16.71 -12.91 30.32
CA HIS A 38 15.68 -13.95 30.31
C HIS A 38 14.78 -13.89 29.07
N ALA A 39 14.66 -12.70 28.45
CA ALA A 39 13.84 -12.49 27.28
C ALA A 39 14.49 -11.53 26.27
N TYR A 40 14.46 -11.91 25.02
CA TYR A 40 14.92 -11.13 23.88
C TYR A 40 13.76 -10.83 22.95
N LEU A 41 13.73 -9.61 22.39
CA LEU A 41 12.78 -9.23 21.35
C LEU A 41 13.55 -8.79 20.11
N PHE A 42 13.43 -9.57 19.03
CA PHE A 42 14.01 -9.28 17.73
C PHE A 42 12.95 -8.61 16.83
N THR A 43 13.20 -7.36 16.44
CA THR A 43 12.29 -6.57 15.62
C THR A 43 12.95 -6.16 14.31
N GLY A 44 12.15 -6.00 13.26
CA GLY A 44 12.62 -5.59 11.93
C GLY A 44 11.86 -6.26 10.79
N THR A 45 12.11 -5.82 9.55
CA THR A 45 11.41 -6.34 8.38
C THR A 45 11.62 -7.85 8.18
N ARG A 46 10.72 -8.48 7.41
CA ARG A 46 10.82 -9.90 7.07
C ARG A 46 12.14 -10.19 6.33
N GLY A 47 12.71 -11.37 6.52
CA GLY A 47 13.89 -11.82 5.76
C GLY A 47 15.23 -11.26 6.22
N THR A 48 15.31 -10.43 7.29
CA THR A 48 16.53 -9.79 7.80
C THR A 48 17.36 -10.64 8.75
N GLY A 49 16.90 -11.87 9.10
CA GLY A 49 17.65 -12.81 9.92
C GLY A 49 17.19 -12.99 11.36
N LYS A 50 16.04 -12.43 11.78
CA LYS A 50 15.50 -12.54 13.16
C LYS A 50 15.42 -14.00 13.65
N THR A 51 14.65 -14.83 12.98
CA THR A 51 14.47 -16.25 13.33
C THR A 51 15.78 -17.03 13.22
N THR A 52 16.66 -16.64 12.29
CA THR A 52 17.99 -17.24 12.16
C THR A 52 18.85 -16.95 13.38
N CYS A 53 18.94 -15.68 13.81
CA CYS A 53 19.67 -15.31 15.03
C CYS A 53 19.05 -15.94 16.28
N ALA A 54 17.72 -16.08 16.36
CA ALA A 54 17.05 -16.81 17.44
C ALA A 54 17.52 -18.27 17.52
N LYS A 55 17.58 -18.96 16.38
CA LYS A 55 18.07 -20.35 16.30
C LYS A 55 19.58 -20.49 16.62
N ILE A 56 20.39 -19.52 16.22
CA ILE A 56 21.82 -19.49 16.58
C ILE A 56 21.96 -19.25 18.08
N LEU A 57 21.21 -18.29 18.65
CA LEU A 57 21.26 -17.99 20.09
C LEU A 57 20.83 -19.19 20.92
N SER A 58 19.75 -19.90 20.53
CA SER A 58 19.28 -21.11 21.24
C SER A 58 20.34 -22.21 21.29
N ARG A 59 21.10 -22.39 20.20
CA ARG A 59 22.24 -23.32 20.18
C ARG A 59 23.42 -22.82 20.97
N ALA A 60 23.77 -21.55 20.84
CA ALA A 60 24.93 -20.95 21.53
C ALA A 60 24.82 -21.02 23.05
N VAL A 61 23.62 -20.74 23.59
CA VAL A 61 23.32 -20.84 25.04
C VAL A 61 23.47 -22.26 25.55
N ASN A 62 23.13 -23.26 24.74
CA ASN A 62 23.15 -24.68 25.09
C ASN A 62 24.42 -25.42 24.63
N CYS A 63 25.33 -24.74 23.94
CA CYS A 63 26.53 -25.30 23.40
C CYS A 63 27.49 -25.74 24.52
N GLN A 64 28.05 -26.95 24.40
CA GLN A 64 29.05 -27.46 25.34
C GLN A 64 30.43 -26.87 25.10
N ASN A 65 30.76 -26.52 23.86
CA ASN A 65 32.06 -25.97 23.44
C ASN A 65 31.88 -24.69 22.59
N PRO A 66 31.39 -23.59 23.18
CA PRO A 66 31.17 -22.37 22.40
C PRO A 66 32.51 -21.76 21.93
N GLN A 67 32.55 -21.35 20.66
CA GLN A 67 33.73 -20.74 20.05
C GLN A 67 33.48 -19.23 19.88
N ASN A 68 34.13 -18.40 20.69
CA ASN A 68 33.97 -16.94 20.62
C ASN A 68 32.51 -16.42 20.75
N GLY A 69 31.63 -17.16 21.44
CA GLY A 69 30.21 -16.85 21.56
C GLY A 69 29.36 -17.45 20.44
N ASP A 70 29.94 -18.10 19.45
CA ASP A 70 29.22 -18.88 18.44
C ASP A 70 29.04 -20.35 18.90
N PRO A 71 27.96 -21.01 18.49
CA PRO A 71 27.79 -22.45 18.75
C PRO A 71 28.78 -23.25 17.92
N CYS A 72 29.32 -24.36 18.49
CA CYS A 72 30.24 -25.23 17.74
C CYS A 72 29.55 -26.04 16.63
N ASN A 73 28.22 -26.16 16.67
CA ASN A 73 27.38 -26.94 15.74
C ASN A 73 27.70 -28.46 15.65
N ASP A 74 28.61 -28.96 16.50
CA ASP A 74 29.08 -30.33 16.45
C ASP A 74 28.83 -31.14 17.73
N CYS A 75 28.73 -30.52 18.89
CA CYS A 75 28.42 -31.18 20.14
C CYS A 75 27.01 -31.81 20.14
N PRO A 76 26.72 -32.79 20.99
CA PRO A 76 25.41 -33.45 21.05
C PRO A 76 24.24 -32.48 21.18
N ALA A 77 24.34 -31.45 22.02
CA ALA A 77 23.31 -30.44 22.19
C ALA A 77 23.07 -29.64 20.89
N CYS A 78 24.13 -29.19 20.22
CA CYS A 78 24.01 -28.48 18.96
C CYS A 78 23.38 -29.32 17.85
N ARG A 79 23.81 -30.58 17.69
CA ARG A 79 23.26 -31.51 16.69
C ARG A 79 21.78 -31.78 16.95
N SER A 80 21.41 -32.11 18.18
CA SER A 80 20.01 -32.40 18.55
C SER A 80 19.08 -31.20 18.32
N ILE A 81 19.58 -29.95 18.55
CA ILE A 81 18.80 -28.73 18.25
C ILE A 81 18.70 -28.51 16.73
N LEU A 82 19.76 -28.77 15.96
CA LEU A 82 19.73 -28.65 14.50
C LEU A 82 18.75 -29.61 13.86
N ASP A 83 18.70 -30.83 14.37
CA ASP A 83 17.84 -31.92 13.88
C ASP A 83 16.40 -31.81 14.40
N ASN A 84 16.09 -30.79 15.22
CA ASN A 84 14.79 -30.61 15.92
C ASN A 84 14.41 -31.88 16.74
N ALA A 85 15.39 -32.61 17.25
CA ALA A 85 15.19 -33.85 18.01
C ALA A 85 15.01 -33.61 19.51
N ILE A 86 15.04 -32.36 19.97
CA ILE A 86 15.02 -31.99 21.38
C ILE A 86 13.72 -31.21 21.72
N LEU A 87 13.09 -31.57 22.83
CA LEU A 87 11.87 -30.90 23.31
C LEU A 87 12.14 -29.62 24.13
N ASP A 88 13.42 -29.42 24.53
CA ASP A 88 13.79 -28.24 25.34
C ASP A 88 13.98 -26.95 24.51
N VAL A 89 13.94 -27.04 23.18
CA VAL A 89 13.96 -25.88 22.28
C VAL A 89 12.70 -25.91 21.42
N VAL A 90 11.76 -25.06 21.76
CA VAL A 90 10.44 -25.01 21.12
C VAL A 90 10.35 -23.78 20.22
N GLU A 91 10.03 -23.99 18.95
CA GLU A 91 9.77 -22.92 17.98
C GLU A 91 8.28 -22.89 17.66
N ILE A 92 7.66 -21.74 17.85
CA ILE A 92 6.23 -21.51 17.65
C ILE A 92 6.06 -20.33 16.71
N ASP A 93 5.31 -20.56 15.64
CA ASP A 93 4.82 -19.49 14.76
C ASP A 93 3.48 -19.00 15.31
N ALA A 94 3.47 -17.77 15.82
CA ALA A 94 2.26 -17.15 16.38
C ALA A 94 1.17 -16.88 15.32
N ALA A 95 1.52 -16.88 14.03
CA ALA A 95 0.51 -16.76 12.97
C ALA A 95 -0.39 -18.01 12.91
N SER A 96 0.19 -19.19 13.18
CA SER A 96 -0.52 -20.47 13.23
C SER A 96 -1.05 -20.82 14.62
N ASN A 97 -0.41 -20.29 15.69
CA ASN A 97 -0.65 -20.64 17.10
C ASN A 97 -0.90 -19.39 17.95
N ASN A 98 -1.95 -18.62 17.63
CA ASN A 98 -2.26 -17.34 18.26
C ASN A 98 -3.16 -17.45 19.51
N GLY A 99 -3.64 -18.63 19.84
CA GLY A 99 -4.60 -18.90 20.89
C GLY A 99 -4.01 -18.75 22.31
N VAL A 100 -4.90 -18.44 23.26
CA VAL A 100 -4.54 -18.36 24.70
C VAL A 100 -4.07 -19.72 25.22
N ASP A 101 -4.69 -20.80 24.72
CA ASP A 101 -4.41 -22.16 25.23
C ASP A 101 -3.01 -22.62 24.82
N ASN A 102 -2.54 -22.32 23.62
CA ASN A 102 -1.18 -22.62 23.21
C ASN A 102 -0.13 -21.92 24.12
N ILE A 103 -0.39 -20.69 24.52
CA ILE A 103 0.49 -19.96 25.44
C ILE A 103 0.36 -20.47 26.88
N ARG A 104 -0.80 -20.99 27.29
CA ARG A 104 -0.96 -21.66 28.59
C ARG A 104 -0.17 -22.96 28.65
N GLU A 105 -0.15 -23.74 27.58
CA GLU A 105 0.71 -24.93 27.47
C GLU A 105 2.18 -24.57 27.66
N ILE A 106 2.68 -23.54 26.96
CA ILE A 106 4.04 -23.03 27.15
C ILE A 106 4.29 -22.64 28.61
N ARG A 107 3.36 -21.91 29.22
CA ARG A 107 3.47 -21.49 30.63
C ARG A 107 3.56 -22.69 31.60
N ASP A 108 2.84 -23.75 31.33
CA ASP A 108 2.86 -24.94 32.16
C ASP A 108 4.16 -25.75 31.92
N GLU A 109 4.66 -25.79 30.69
CA GLU A 109 5.95 -26.39 30.34
C GLU A 109 7.17 -25.63 30.91
N VAL A 110 7.10 -24.31 31.06
CA VAL A 110 8.16 -23.46 31.63
C VAL A 110 8.51 -23.88 33.05
N ARG A 111 7.59 -24.49 33.81
CA ARG A 111 7.81 -24.94 35.19
C ARG A 111 8.79 -26.11 35.30
N TYR A 112 8.96 -26.88 34.24
CA TYR A 112 9.81 -28.06 34.24
C TYR A 112 11.22 -27.70 33.75
N ALA A 113 12.22 -28.12 34.51
CA ALA A 113 13.63 -27.98 34.13
C ALA A 113 13.92 -28.71 32.83
N PRO A 114 14.87 -28.23 32.01
CA PRO A 114 15.29 -28.91 30.80
C PRO A 114 15.89 -30.29 31.12
N SER A 115 15.65 -31.27 30.25
CA SER A 115 16.11 -32.65 30.47
C SER A 115 17.48 -32.91 29.88
N THR A 116 17.84 -32.25 28.80
CA THR A 116 19.05 -32.60 28.00
C THR A 116 19.99 -31.44 27.75
N VAL A 117 19.53 -30.19 27.97
CA VAL A 117 20.33 -28.98 27.73
C VAL A 117 20.36 -28.06 28.97
N ARG A 118 21.15 -26.99 28.93
CA ARG A 118 21.32 -26.07 30.05
C ARG A 118 20.11 -25.16 30.27
N LYS A 119 19.52 -24.70 29.15
CA LYS A 119 18.39 -23.76 29.15
C LYS A 119 17.28 -24.24 28.25
N LYS A 120 16.06 -24.18 28.71
CA LYS A 120 14.85 -24.38 27.91
C LYS A 120 14.59 -23.08 27.13
N VAL A 121 14.48 -23.17 25.81
CA VAL A 121 14.36 -22.00 24.95
C VAL A 121 13.04 -22.02 24.21
N PHE A 122 12.28 -20.93 24.31
CA PHE A 122 11.05 -20.72 23.56
C PHE A 122 11.26 -19.61 22.53
N ILE A 123 11.19 -19.96 21.25
CA ILE A 123 11.24 -19.04 20.13
C ILE A 123 9.82 -18.82 19.64
N ILE A 124 9.30 -17.61 19.77
CA ILE A 124 7.97 -17.23 19.30
C ILE A 124 8.15 -16.27 18.13
N ASP A 125 7.92 -16.77 16.91
CA ASP A 125 8.02 -15.96 15.69
C ASP A 125 6.69 -15.26 15.41
N GLU A 126 6.76 -14.09 14.79
CA GLU A 126 5.64 -13.19 14.48
C GLU A 126 4.72 -12.95 15.71
N VAL A 127 5.36 -12.69 16.86
CA VAL A 127 4.67 -12.57 18.17
C VAL A 127 3.52 -11.56 18.18
N HIS A 128 3.53 -10.57 17.27
CA HIS A 128 2.46 -9.58 17.12
C HIS A 128 1.12 -10.20 16.68
N MET A 129 1.11 -11.45 16.21
CA MET A 129 -0.10 -12.19 15.82
C MET A 129 -0.83 -12.83 17.00
N LEU A 130 -0.22 -12.83 18.19
CA LEU A 130 -0.85 -13.37 19.41
C LEU A 130 -2.10 -12.57 19.77
N SER A 131 -3.13 -13.27 20.23
CA SER A 131 -4.32 -12.63 20.78
C SER A 131 -4.00 -11.85 22.07
N PRO A 132 -4.81 -10.82 22.42
CA PRO A 132 -4.62 -10.07 23.66
C PRO A 132 -4.60 -10.95 24.91
N GLY A 133 -5.41 -12.02 24.92
CA GLY A 133 -5.42 -13.00 26.00
C GLY A 133 -4.15 -13.83 26.08
N ALA A 134 -3.54 -14.18 24.93
CA ALA A 134 -2.28 -14.89 24.84
C ALA A 134 -1.11 -14.01 25.35
N PHE A 135 -1.07 -12.73 24.98
CA PHE A 135 -0.10 -11.78 25.55
C PHE A 135 -0.19 -11.71 27.08
N ASN A 136 -1.42 -11.59 27.63
CA ASN A 136 -1.64 -11.56 29.08
C ASN A 136 -1.19 -12.85 29.78
N ALA A 137 -1.34 -14.00 29.14
CA ALA A 137 -0.85 -15.27 29.67
C ALA A 137 0.68 -15.33 29.72
N LEU A 138 1.34 -14.78 28.67
CA LEU A 138 2.80 -14.73 28.56
C LEU A 138 3.44 -13.76 29.58
N LEU A 139 2.77 -12.64 29.91
CA LEU A 139 3.28 -11.62 30.83
C LEU A 139 3.70 -12.18 32.18
N LYS A 140 2.89 -13.08 32.77
CA LYS A 140 3.22 -13.66 34.09
C LYS A 140 4.56 -14.40 34.09
N THR A 141 4.87 -15.08 33.01
CA THR A 141 6.13 -15.83 32.87
C THR A 141 7.32 -14.92 32.55
N LEU A 142 7.07 -13.80 31.87
CA LEU A 142 8.12 -12.81 31.60
C LEU A 142 8.43 -11.93 32.83
N GLU A 143 7.50 -11.80 33.78
CA GLU A 143 7.70 -11.07 35.04
C GLU A 143 8.55 -11.86 36.03
N GLU A 144 8.28 -13.15 36.16
CA GLU A 144 8.97 -14.07 37.07
C GLU A 144 9.52 -15.29 36.31
N PRO A 145 10.51 -15.09 35.41
CA PRO A 145 11.03 -16.18 34.60
C PRO A 145 11.89 -17.11 35.44
N PRO A 146 11.69 -18.45 35.34
CA PRO A 146 12.63 -19.40 35.93
C PRO A 146 14.04 -19.23 35.34
N GLU A 147 15.09 -19.41 36.15
CA GLU A 147 16.47 -19.22 35.71
C GLU A 147 16.87 -20.11 34.52
N HIS A 148 16.24 -21.27 34.36
CA HIS A 148 16.53 -22.23 33.30
C HIS A 148 15.83 -21.90 31.98
N VAL A 149 15.02 -20.84 31.90
CA VAL A 149 14.22 -20.50 30.72
C VAL A 149 14.81 -19.30 29.99
N LEU A 150 14.67 -19.31 28.66
CA LEU A 150 15.01 -18.21 27.77
C LEU A 150 13.89 -18.01 26.74
N PHE A 151 13.33 -16.81 26.69
CA PHE A 151 12.39 -16.42 25.64
C PHE A 151 13.09 -15.65 24.54
N ILE A 152 12.77 -15.96 23.28
CA ILE A 152 13.20 -15.19 22.12
C ILE A 152 11.97 -14.91 21.28
N LEU A 153 11.51 -13.67 21.36
CA LEU A 153 10.34 -13.18 20.62
C LEU A 153 10.81 -12.51 19.33
N ALA A 154 10.18 -12.79 18.20
CA ALA A 154 10.47 -12.12 16.93
C ALA A 154 9.22 -11.48 16.37
N THR A 155 9.34 -10.28 15.77
CA THR A 155 8.23 -9.56 15.18
C THR A 155 8.64 -8.73 13.98
N THR A 156 7.76 -8.61 13.01
CA THR A 156 7.86 -7.65 11.91
C THR A 156 7.14 -6.34 12.22
N GLU A 157 6.20 -6.34 13.18
CA GLU A 157 5.35 -5.18 13.51
C GLU A 157 5.44 -4.85 15.02
N LEU A 158 6.45 -4.07 15.38
CA LEU A 158 6.70 -3.67 16.77
C LEU A 158 5.52 -2.92 17.40
N GLN A 159 4.83 -2.10 16.61
CA GLN A 159 3.71 -1.26 17.07
C GLN A 159 2.50 -2.06 17.54
N LYS A 160 2.38 -3.33 17.15
CA LYS A 160 1.31 -4.23 17.61
C LYS A 160 1.66 -4.99 18.89
N VAL A 161 2.92 -4.93 19.34
CA VAL A 161 3.35 -5.60 20.58
C VAL A 161 3.06 -4.69 21.78
N PRO A 162 2.38 -5.19 22.82
CA PRO A 162 2.06 -4.39 24.00
C PRO A 162 3.31 -3.84 24.71
N ALA A 163 3.22 -2.58 25.20
CA ALA A 163 4.32 -1.93 25.92
C ALA A 163 4.77 -2.72 27.17
N THR A 164 3.86 -3.46 27.79
CA THR A 164 4.14 -4.34 28.94
C THR A 164 5.10 -5.49 28.60
N ILE A 165 5.05 -6.03 27.38
CA ILE A 165 6.02 -7.02 26.87
C ILE A 165 7.33 -6.32 26.55
N LEU A 166 7.27 -5.16 25.85
CA LEU A 166 8.46 -4.41 25.43
C LEU A 166 9.38 -4.04 26.62
N SER A 167 8.79 -3.68 27.76
CA SER A 167 9.54 -3.27 28.97
C SER A 167 10.26 -4.43 29.66
N ARG A 168 9.94 -5.68 29.33
CA ARG A 168 10.50 -6.89 29.97
C ARG A 168 11.47 -7.65 29.09
N CYS A 169 11.61 -7.21 27.82
CA CYS A 169 12.48 -7.86 26.84
C CYS A 169 13.68 -6.97 26.48
N GLN A 170 14.84 -7.58 26.32
CA GLN A 170 15.96 -6.89 25.70
C GLN A 170 15.72 -6.83 24.19
N ARG A 171 15.56 -5.59 23.67
CA ARG A 171 15.22 -5.34 22.28
C ARG A 171 16.45 -5.27 21.40
N PHE A 172 16.35 -5.88 20.19
CA PHE A 172 17.33 -5.82 19.10
C PHE A 172 16.63 -5.48 17.80
N ASP A 173 17.05 -4.38 17.16
CA ASP A 173 16.45 -3.85 15.94
C ASP A 173 17.26 -4.31 14.71
N PHE A 174 16.71 -5.27 13.97
CA PHE A 174 17.28 -5.77 12.72
C PHE A 174 17.05 -4.75 11.59
N ARG A 175 18.13 -4.35 10.97
CA ARG A 175 18.11 -3.40 9.86
C ARG A 175 17.94 -4.12 8.53
N ARG A 176 17.45 -3.42 7.52
CA ARG A 176 17.52 -3.91 6.14
C ARG A 176 18.98 -4.12 5.76
N ILE A 177 19.25 -5.23 5.09
CA ILE A 177 20.58 -5.57 4.61
C ILE A 177 20.86 -4.70 3.38
N THR A 178 22.08 -4.16 3.27
CA THR A 178 22.41 -3.33 2.11
C THR A 178 22.38 -4.15 0.82
N PRO A 179 21.99 -3.55 -0.32
CA PRO A 179 22.01 -4.28 -1.59
C PRO A 179 23.40 -4.81 -1.96
N GLN A 180 24.45 -4.13 -1.51
CA GLN A 180 25.82 -4.54 -1.74
C GLN A 180 26.16 -5.82 -0.98
N ASP A 181 25.84 -5.89 0.32
CA ASP A 181 26.06 -7.08 1.15
C ASP A 181 25.24 -8.28 0.62
N ILE A 182 24.01 -8.04 0.16
CA ILE A 182 23.18 -9.07 -0.46
C ILE A 182 23.83 -9.58 -1.75
N ALA A 183 24.24 -8.69 -2.64
CA ALA A 183 24.87 -9.08 -3.91
C ALA A 183 26.16 -9.88 -3.68
N GLU A 184 26.99 -9.51 -2.71
CA GLU A 184 28.21 -10.24 -2.33
C GLU A 184 27.86 -11.64 -1.81
N ARG A 185 26.87 -11.74 -0.94
CA ARG A 185 26.41 -13.04 -0.43
C ARG A 185 25.84 -13.94 -1.51
N LEU A 186 25.04 -13.37 -2.44
CA LEU A 186 24.50 -14.12 -3.59
C LEU A 186 25.62 -14.66 -4.49
N ARG A 187 26.64 -13.85 -4.79
CA ARG A 187 27.80 -14.30 -5.61
C ARG A 187 28.57 -15.42 -4.91
N TYR A 188 28.80 -15.29 -3.60
CA TYR A 188 29.43 -16.35 -2.83
C TYR A 188 28.65 -17.66 -2.92
N ILE A 189 27.33 -17.62 -2.70
CA ILE A 189 26.46 -18.82 -2.74
C ILE A 189 26.39 -19.39 -4.16
N ALA A 190 26.25 -18.54 -5.18
CA ALA A 190 26.22 -18.96 -6.57
C ALA A 190 27.52 -19.69 -6.98
N ALA A 191 28.68 -19.20 -6.53
CA ALA A 191 29.97 -19.87 -6.77
C ALA A 191 30.02 -21.25 -6.10
N GLN A 192 29.48 -21.40 -4.89
CA GLN A 192 29.45 -22.71 -4.18
C GLN A 192 28.46 -23.71 -4.80
N GLU A 193 27.35 -23.21 -5.37
CA GLU A 193 26.32 -24.01 -6.04
C GLU A 193 26.58 -24.20 -7.55
N ASN A 194 27.68 -23.66 -8.09
CA ASN A 194 28.00 -23.65 -9.52
C ASN A 194 26.88 -23.03 -10.38
N LEU A 195 26.23 -21.97 -9.88
CA LEU A 195 25.19 -21.23 -10.60
C LEU A 195 25.82 -20.12 -11.46
N PRO A 196 25.43 -19.98 -12.73
CA PRO A 196 25.99 -18.99 -13.66
C PRO A 196 25.40 -17.59 -13.41
N LEU A 197 25.59 -17.04 -12.20
CA LEU A 197 25.10 -15.73 -11.79
C LEU A 197 26.04 -14.64 -12.26
N THR A 198 25.51 -13.69 -13.05
CA THR A 198 26.26 -12.50 -13.48
C THR A 198 26.27 -11.44 -12.38
N GLU A 199 27.20 -10.48 -12.49
CA GLU A 199 27.27 -9.35 -11.55
C GLU A 199 26.00 -8.49 -11.62
N GLY A 200 25.48 -8.22 -12.83
CA GLY A 200 24.24 -7.50 -13.07
C GLY A 200 23.05 -8.22 -12.45
N GLY A 201 22.95 -9.54 -12.67
CA GLY A 201 21.91 -10.37 -12.05
C GLY A 201 21.94 -10.32 -10.53
N ALA A 202 23.13 -10.43 -9.91
CA ALA A 202 23.27 -10.33 -8.46
C ALA A 202 22.79 -8.97 -7.90
N LYS A 203 23.17 -7.87 -8.58
CA LYS A 203 22.74 -6.52 -8.23
C LYS A 203 21.23 -6.34 -8.39
N LEU A 204 20.64 -6.90 -9.43
CA LEU A 204 19.19 -6.82 -9.66
C LEU A 204 18.41 -7.56 -8.57
N ILE A 205 18.79 -8.83 -8.26
CA ILE A 205 18.15 -9.59 -7.18
C ILE A 205 18.28 -8.85 -5.84
N ALA A 206 19.47 -8.32 -5.54
CA ALA A 206 19.73 -7.59 -4.30
C ALA A 206 18.82 -6.36 -4.14
N ARG A 207 18.53 -5.66 -5.23
CA ARG A 207 17.58 -4.53 -5.25
C ARG A 207 16.14 -4.98 -5.01
N LEU A 208 15.71 -5.98 -5.78
CA LEU A 208 14.33 -6.48 -5.73
C LEU A 208 13.97 -7.09 -4.38
N SER A 209 14.97 -7.60 -3.65
CA SER A 209 14.78 -8.19 -2.32
C SER A 209 14.54 -7.19 -1.19
N ASP A 210 14.68 -5.88 -1.43
CA ASP A 210 14.41 -4.80 -0.48
C ASP A 210 15.03 -5.02 0.92
N GLY A 211 16.26 -5.51 0.95
CA GLY A 211 17.00 -5.78 2.19
C GLY A 211 16.65 -7.11 2.87
N ALA A 212 15.92 -8.01 2.22
CA ALA A 212 15.51 -9.31 2.72
C ALA A 212 16.35 -10.45 2.09
N MET A 213 17.33 -11.00 2.78
CA MET A 213 18.19 -12.09 2.29
C MET A 213 17.40 -13.36 1.91
N ARG A 214 16.32 -13.67 2.64
CA ARG A 214 15.47 -14.82 2.34
C ARG A 214 14.81 -14.71 0.97
N ASP A 215 14.32 -13.52 0.65
CA ASP A 215 13.64 -13.25 -0.62
C ASP A 215 14.66 -13.22 -1.76
N ALA A 216 15.86 -12.66 -1.52
CA ALA A 216 16.98 -12.70 -2.46
C ALA A 216 17.37 -14.13 -2.84
N LEU A 217 17.53 -15.02 -1.86
CA LEU A 217 17.84 -16.42 -2.09
C LEU A 217 16.71 -17.19 -2.77
N SER A 218 15.46 -16.82 -2.50
CA SER A 218 14.30 -17.41 -3.18
C SER A 218 14.21 -16.99 -4.65
N MET A 219 14.59 -15.74 -4.97
CA MET A 219 14.68 -15.26 -6.35
C MET A 219 15.81 -15.95 -7.12
N LEU A 220 17.00 -16.10 -6.50
CA LEU A 220 18.11 -16.84 -7.07
C LEU A 220 17.74 -18.30 -7.35
N ASP A 221 17.04 -18.93 -6.42
CA ASP A 221 16.59 -20.31 -6.50
C ASP A 221 15.65 -20.55 -7.69
N ARG A 222 14.72 -19.62 -7.93
CA ARG A 222 13.82 -19.65 -9.09
C ARG A 222 14.55 -19.56 -10.43
N ALA A 223 15.67 -18.84 -10.46
CA ALA A 223 16.49 -18.69 -11.66
C ALA A 223 17.56 -19.77 -11.81
N ALA A 224 17.74 -20.67 -10.82
CA ALA A 224 18.85 -21.64 -10.76
C ALA A 224 18.88 -22.65 -11.92
N GLY A 225 17.74 -22.87 -12.61
CA GLY A 225 17.65 -23.77 -13.77
C GLY A 225 18.03 -23.15 -15.12
N CYS A 226 18.39 -21.86 -15.16
CA CYS A 226 18.71 -21.16 -16.39
C CYS A 226 20.19 -21.31 -16.77
N THR A 227 20.50 -21.23 -18.07
CA THR A 227 21.87 -21.29 -18.61
C THR A 227 22.73 -20.08 -18.26
N SER A 228 22.11 -18.92 -18.03
CA SER A 228 22.70 -17.70 -17.49
C SER A 228 21.70 -17.01 -16.60
N ILE A 229 22.16 -16.51 -15.44
CA ILE A 229 21.34 -15.74 -14.50
C ILE A 229 21.77 -14.28 -14.60
N ASP A 230 21.32 -13.66 -15.68
CA ASP A 230 21.49 -12.24 -15.98
C ASP A 230 20.22 -11.42 -15.67
N GLU A 231 20.29 -10.12 -15.89
CA GLU A 231 19.16 -9.20 -15.59
C GLU A 231 17.91 -9.55 -16.40
N ASP A 232 18.06 -9.93 -17.68
CA ASP A 232 16.93 -10.28 -18.54
C ASP A 232 16.26 -11.59 -18.11
N THR A 233 17.07 -12.59 -17.74
CA THR A 233 16.56 -13.87 -17.26
C THR A 233 15.82 -13.73 -15.94
N ILE A 234 16.35 -12.91 -15.02
CA ILE A 234 15.70 -12.63 -13.75
C ILE A 234 14.39 -11.88 -13.98
N SER A 235 14.40 -10.83 -14.81
CA SER A 235 13.20 -10.05 -15.13
C SER A 235 12.10 -10.95 -15.71
N ARG A 236 12.44 -11.83 -16.65
CA ARG A 236 11.49 -12.80 -17.22
C ARG A 236 10.99 -13.81 -16.18
N SER A 237 11.88 -14.37 -15.36
CA SER A 237 11.50 -15.40 -14.36
C SER A 237 10.63 -14.85 -13.24
N LEU A 238 10.77 -13.57 -12.92
CA LEU A 238 9.98 -12.89 -11.89
C LEU A 238 8.72 -12.19 -12.45
N GLY A 239 8.56 -12.15 -13.79
CA GLY A 239 7.46 -11.45 -14.43
C GLY A 239 7.53 -9.93 -14.26
N ILE A 240 8.75 -9.39 -14.19
CA ILE A 240 9.02 -7.96 -13.99
C ILE A 240 9.31 -7.33 -15.37
N LEU A 241 8.91 -6.08 -15.58
CA LEU A 241 9.33 -5.34 -16.78
C LEU A 241 10.84 -5.18 -16.80
N ALA A 242 11.48 -5.37 -17.95
CA ALA A 242 12.85 -4.92 -18.13
C ALA A 242 12.92 -3.38 -17.94
N ALA A 243 14.04 -2.89 -17.45
CA ALA A 243 14.20 -1.44 -17.21
C ALA A 243 13.86 -0.60 -18.47
N ASN A 244 14.22 -1.10 -19.65
CA ASN A 244 13.91 -0.46 -20.93
C ASN A 244 12.40 -0.41 -21.22
N ASP A 245 11.63 -1.44 -20.86
CA ASP A 245 10.17 -1.47 -21.06
C ASP A 245 9.47 -0.40 -20.20
N SER A 246 9.91 -0.21 -18.96
CA SER A 246 9.38 0.84 -18.09
C SER A 246 9.70 2.25 -18.61
N LEU A 247 10.90 2.44 -19.17
CA LEU A 247 11.28 3.71 -19.81
C LEU A 247 10.43 3.96 -21.06
N SER A 248 10.22 2.94 -21.90
CA SER A 248 9.41 3.06 -23.13
C SER A 248 7.94 3.35 -22.81
N LEU A 249 7.39 2.72 -21.78
CA LEU A 249 6.05 3.01 -21.29
C LEU A 249 5.90 4.46 -20.83
N MET A 250 6.88 4.95 -20.05
CA MET A 250 6.88 6.35 -19.61
C MET A 250 7.04 7.33 -20.78
N GLN A 251 7.82 6.98 -21.80
CA GLN A 251 7.95 7.78 -23.02
C GLN A 251 6.64 7.84 -23.81
N ALA A 252 5.93 6.73 -23.94
CA ALA A 252 4.61 6.68 -24.59
C ALA A 252 3.59 7.55 -23.83
N ILE A 253 3.54 7.45 -22.50
CA ILE A 253 2.68 8.29 -21.66
C ILE A 253 3.03 9.78 -21.84
N LYS A 254 4.31 10.13 -21.81
CA LYS A 254 4.79 11.52 -22.03
C LYS A 254 4.42 12.06 -23.41
N ALA A 255 4.52 11.23 -24.45
CA ALA A 255 4.15 11.58 -25.81
C ALA A 255 2.62 11.64 -26.04
N ASN A 256 1.83 11.29 -25.03
CA ASN A 256 0.36 11.09 -25.14
C ASN A 256 -0.02 10.05 -26.21
N ASP A 257 0.87 9.08 -26.45
CA ASP A 257 0.62 7.95 -27.33
C ASP A 257 -0.09 6.83 -26.58
N LEU A 258 -1.42 7.00 -26.47
CA LEU A 258 -2.28 6.08 -25.74
C LEU A 258 -2.24 4.68 -26.33
N VAL A 259 -2.16 4.56 -27.67
CA VAL A 259 -2.17 3.26 -28.35
C VAL A 259 -0.94 2.45 -27.97
N SER A 260 0.24 3.04 -28.12
CA SER A 260 1.50 2.39 -27.76
C SER A 260 1.57 2.04 -26.26
N ALA A 261 1.08 2.92 -25.38
CA ALA A 261 1.05 2.65 -23.94
C ALA A 261 0.12 1.48 -23.57
N LEU A 262 -1.08 1.41 -24.17
CA LEU A 262 -2.03 0.30 -23.96
C LEU A 262 -1.51 -1.03 -24.54
N GLU A 263 -0.85 -1.01 -25.71
CA GLU A 263 -0.23 -2.20 -26.30
C GLU A 263 0.86 -2.77 -25.39
N GLN A 264 1.68 -1.92 -24.76
CA GLN A 264 2.71 -2.35 -23.81
C GLN A 264 2.10 -3.00 -22.57
N ILE A 265 1.04 -2.43 -21.99
CA ILE A 265 0.31 -3.03 -20.87
C ILE A 265 -0.37 -4.35 -21.26
N GLY A 266 -0.99 -4.39 -22.45
CA GLY A 266 -1.58 -5.62 -23.00
C GLY A 266 -0.55 -6.72 -23.18
N SER A 267 0.61 -6.41 -23.78
CA SER A 267 1.73 -7.34 -23.95
C SER A 267 2.29 -7.83 -22.59
N ALA A 268 2.39 -6.96 -21.61
CA ALA A 268 2.80 -7.34 -20.25
C ALA A 268 1.80 -8.33 -19.65
N TYR A 269 0.50 -8.06 -19.76
CA TYR A 269 -0.56 -8.94 -19.29
C TYR A 269 -0.56 -10.30 -20.01
N ASP A 270 -0.50 -10.31 -21.34
CA ASP A 270 -0.54 -11.52 -22.16
C ASP A 270 0.70 -12.41 -21.94
N SER A 271 1.84 -11.80 -21.59
CA SER A 271 3.06 -12.52 -21.15
C SER A 271 3.02 -13.02 -19.70
N GLY A 272 1.89 -12.86 -18.98
CA GLY A 272 1.70 -13.33 -17.62
C GLY A 272 2.43 -12.50 -16.55
N ARG A 273 2.82 -11.27 -16.85
CA ARG A 273 3.47 -10.37 -15.87
C ARG A 273 2.46 -9.86 -14.84
N ASP A 274 2.92 -9.67 -13.62
CA ASP A 274 2.10 -9.07 -12.57
C ASP A 274 1.94 -7.56 -12.79
N LEU A 275 0.72 -7.14 -13.11
CA LEU A 275 0.41 -5.73 -13.36
C LEU A 275 0.67 -4.85 -12.13
N VAL A 276 0.51 -5.37 -10.92
CA VAL A 276 0.87 -4.63 -9.69
C VAL A 276 2.36 -4.33 -9.68
N GLY A 277 3.20 -5.32 -9.99
CA GLY A 277 4.65 -5.15 -10.09
C GLY A 277 5.06 -4.16 -11.20
N VAL A 278 4.34 -4.13 -12.32
CA VAL A 278 4.54 -3.14 -13.39
C VAL A 278 4.30 -1.71 -12.89
N PHE A 279 3.21 -1.49 -12.17
CA PHE A 279 2.87 -0.18 -11.61
C PHE A 279 3.79 0.22 -10.45
N ASP A 280 4.25 -0.72 -9.61
CA ASP A 280 5.27 -0.45 -8.58
C ASP A 280 6.60 0.00 -9.20
N GLN A 281 7.01 -0.60 -10.32
CA GLN A 281 8.21 -0.17 -11.05
C GLN A 281 8.05 1.21 -11.68
N LEU A 282 6.87 1.49 -12.28
CA LEU A 282 6.57 2.81 -12.82
C LEU A 282 6.60 3.88 -11.72
N LEU A 283 6.09 3.57 -10.53
CA LEU A 283 6.19 4.45 -9.37
C LEU A 283 7.63 4.73 -8.95
N GLY A 284 8.47 3.68 -8.96
CA GLY A 284 9.92 3.82 -8.71
C GLY A 284 10.61 4.73 -9.72
N LEU A 285 10.28 4.59 -11.01
CA LEU A 285 10.78 5.45 -12.08
C LEU A 285 10.35 6.92 -11.90
N LEU A 286 9.06 7.15 -11.60
CA LEU A 286 8.53 8.50 -11.34
C LEU A 286 9.21 9.17 -10.14
N ARG A 287 9.48 8.40 -9.07
CA ARG A 287 10.26 8.88 -7.91
C ARG A 287 11.66 9.33 -8.33
N ASP A 288 12.36 8.52 -9.10
CA ASP A 288 13.73 8.83 -9.53
C ASP A 288 13.76 10.08 -10.44
N LEU A 289 12.77 10.22 -11.35
CA LEU A 289 12.59 11.42 -12.15
C LEU A 289 12.33 12.68 -11.29
N LEU A 290 11.51 12.55 -10.25
CA LEU A 290 11.25 13.62 -9.29
C LEU A 290 12.52 14.02 -8.54
N LEU A 291 13.33 13.07 -8.07
CA LEU A 291 14.59 13.34 -7.38
C LEU A 291 15.56 14.13 -8.26
N ILE A 292 15.71 13.74 -9.51
CA ILE A 292 16.57 14.47 -10.46
C ILE A 292 16.09 15.92 -10.66
N LYS A 293 14.76 16.11 -10.73
CA LYS A 293 14.18 17.44 -10.97
C LYS A 293 14.22 18.37 -9.75
N THR A 294 14.10 17.81 -8.54
CA THR A 294 13.91 18.63 -7.33
C THR A 294 15.16 18.80 -6.49
N ALA A 295 16.07 17.83 -6.47
CA ALA A 295 17.21 17.82 -5.56
C ALA A 295 18.50 18.45 -6.12
N GLY A 296 18.52 18.93 -7.36
CA GLY A 296 19.63 19.69 -7.96
C GLY A 296 20.91 18.88 -8.18
N HIS A 297 21.87 18.93 -7.27
CA HIS A 297 23.17 18.26 -7.43
C HIS A 297 23.31 17.07 -6.48
N ASP A 298 23.96 16.00 -6.99
CA ASP A 298 24.42 14.81 -6.24
C ASP A 298 23.34 13.86 -5.70
N VAL A 299 22.35 13.55 -6.54
CA VAL A 299 21.32 12.53 -6.24
C VAL A 299 21.67 11.11 -6.67
N SER A 300 22.83 10.90 -7.30
CA SER A 300 23.21 9.61 -7.88
C SER A 300 23.18 8.44 -6.87
N SER A 301 23.51 8.72 -5.60
CA SER A 301 23.42 7.73 -4.52
C SER A 301 22.01 7.39 -4.08
N MET A 302 21.03 8.24 -4.39
CA MET A 302 19.61 8.07 -4.00
C MET A 302 18.75 7.47 -5.12
N LEU A 303 19.29 7.48 -6.36
CA LEU A 303 18.59 6.93 -7.52
C LEU A 303 18.56 5.41 -7.46
N SER A 304 17.48 4.87 -7.99
CA SER A 304 17.40 3.43 -8.25
C SER A 304 18.50 3.05 -9.26
N PRO A 305 19.34 2.08 -8.95
CA PRO A 305 20.37 1.64 -9.89
C PRO A 305 19.80 0.88 -11.12
N ALA A 306 18.46 0.87 -11.29
CA ALA A 306 17.80 0.31 -12.47
C ALA A 306 18.05 1.14 -13.74
N TYR A 307 18.27 2.43 -13.56
CA TYR A 307 18.38 3.38 -14.67
C TYR A 307 19.67 4.18 -14.55
N THR A 308 20.26 4.53 -15.68
CA THR A 308 21.35 5.49 -15.70
C THR A 308 20.80 6.91 -15.59
N GLU A 309 21.58 7.81 -15.00
CA GLU A 309 21.20 9.23 -14.90
C GLU A 309 20.89 9.86 -16.27
N ALA A 310 21.61 9.44 -17.32
CA ALA A 310 21.39 9.89 -18.69
C ALA A 310 20.01 9.46 -19.23
N GLN A 311 19.60 8.21 -18.97
CA GLN A 311 18.28 7.70 -19.35
C GLN A 311 17.15 8.45 -18.63
N LEU A 312 17.31 8.67 -17.32
CA LEU A 312 16.34 9.40 -16.52
C LEU A 312 16.21 10.86 -16.97
N LYS A 313 17.32 11.53 -17.26
CA LYS A 313 17.31 12.91 -17.80
C LYS A 313 16.59 12.98 -19.14
N ALA A 314 16.84 12.05 -20.06
CA ALA A 314 16.21 12.00 -21.37
C ALA A 314 14.68 11.81 -21.28
N VAL A 315 14.21 10.92 -20.41
CA VAL A 315 12.77 10.69 -20.19
C VAL A 315 12.14 11.86 -19.44
N GLY A 316 12.83 12.41 -18.45
CA GLY A 316 12.36 13.54 -17.61
C GLY A 316 12.36 14.89 -18.32
N GLU A 317 12.98 15.01 -19.50
CA GLU A 317 12.97 16.25 -20.29
C GLU A 317 11.54 16.62 -20.69
N GLY A 318 11.15 17.88 -20.44
CA GLY A 318 9.78 18.36 -20.74
C GLY A 318 8.69 18.00 -19.72
N LEU A 319 8.98 17.16 -18.71
CA LEU A 319 8.02 16.89 -17.62
C LEU A 319 8.26 17.87 -16.46
N SER A 320 7.20 18.45 -15.93
CA SER A 320 7.26 19.29 -14.71
C SER A 320 7.26 18.42 -13.44
N ALA A 321 7.73 18.96 -12.32
CA ALA A 321 7.64 18.27 -11.03
C ALA A 321 6.18 18.05 -10.62
N SER A 322 5.27 18.99 -10.92
CA SER A 322 3.84 18.87 -10.68
C SER A 322 3.21 17.72 -11.46
N SER A 323 3.54 17.58 -12.75
CA SER A 323 3.08 16.46 -13.58
C SER A 323 3.57 15.11 -13.05
N LEU A 324 4.84 15.02 -12.64
CA LEU A 324 5.41 13.81 -12.06
C LEU A 324 4.73 13.42 -10.73
N LEU A 325 4.39 14.40 -9.89
CA LEU A 325 3.62 14.18 -8.66
C LEU A 325 2.20 13.70 -8.96
N ALA A 326 1.53 14.31 -9.95
CA ALA A 326 0.20 13.88 -10.37
C ALA A 326 0.21 12.43 -10.88
N TYR A 327 1.16 12.08 -11.74
CA TYR A 327 1.34 10.68 -12.18
C TYR A 327 1.61 9.73 -11.03
N SER A 328 2.48 10.12 -10.09
CA SER A 328 2.78 9.28 -8.92
C SER A 328 1.53 8.98 -8.09
N LYS A 329 0.66 9.97 -7.92
CA LYS A 329 -0.62 9.81 -7.21
C LYS A 329 -1.55 8.84 -7.95
N VAL A 330 -1.71 9.00 -9.28
CA VAL A 330 -2.54 8.08 -10.07
C VAL A 330 -2.01 6.66 -9.97
N VAL A 331 -0.70 6.46 -10.10
CA VAL A 331 -0.08 5.13 -10.00
C VAL A 331 -0.28 4.52 -8.61
N GLN A 332 -0.10 5.27 -7.52
CA GLN A 332 -0.35 4.80 -6.16
C GLN A 332 -1.80 4.36 -5.95
N ASP A 333 -2.76 5.19 -6.37
CA ASP A 333 -4.19 4.86 -6.27
C ASP A 333 -4.53 3.64 -7.14
N SER A 334 -3.91 3.52 -8.31
CA SER A 334 -4.10 2.39 -9.24
C SER A 334 -3.60 1.08 -8.68
N ILE A 335 -2.46 1.05 -7.98
CA ILE A 335 -1.92 -0.16 -7.33
C ILE A 335 -2.95 -0.76 -6.36
N ALA A 336 -3.61 0.09 -5.56
CA ALA A 336 -4.65 -0.36 -4.63
C ALA A 336 -5.87 -0.90 -5.37
N ARG A 337 -6.33 -0.22 -6.44
CA ARG A 337 -7.47 -0.64 -7.26
C ARG A 337 -7.20 -1.94 -8.02
N ILE A 338 -6.03 -2.08 -8.66
CA ILE A 338 -5.63 -3.30 -9.39
C ILE A 338 -5.58 -4.51 -8.44
N LYS A 339 -5.10 -4.34 -7.19
CA LYS A 339 -5.08 -5.41 -6.18
C LYS A 339 -6.50 -5.88 -5.81
N ALA A 340 -7.45 -4.95 -5.74
CA ALA A 340 -8.84 -5.23 -5.34
C ALA A 340 -9.76 -5.63 -6.51
N ALA A 341 -9.37 -5.33 -7.76
CA ALA A 341 -10.21 -5.50 -8.92
C ALA A 341 -10.36 -6.97 -9.33
N SER A 342 -11.57 -7.35 -9.77
CA SER A 342 -11.85 -8.64 -10.41
C SER A 342 -11.20 -8.72 -11.79
N ASN A 343 -11.16 -7.61 -12.53
CA ASN A 343 -10.49 -7.51 -13.83
C ASN A 343 -9.30 -6.54 -13.74
N ARG A 344 -8.14 -7.09 -13.40
CA ARG A 344 -6.90 -6.33 -13.21
C ARG A 344 -6.41 -5.62 -14.47
N ARG A 345 -6.66 -6.22 -15.65
CA ARG A 345 -6.26 -5.66 -16.93
C ARG A 345 -6.99 -4.34 -17.21
N VAL A 346 -8.31 -4.35 -17.11
CA VAL A 346 -9.14 -3.14 -17.36
C VAL A 346 -8.75 -2.00 -16.41
N GLU A 347 -8.51 -2.30 -15.13
CA GLU A 347 -8.12 -1.28 -14.17
C GLU A 347 -6.74 -0.68 -14.49
N ALA A 348 -5.79 -1.50 -14.94
CA ALA A 348 -4.49 -1.02 -15.39
C ALA A 348 -4.59 -0.16 -16.66
N GLU A 349 -5.38 -0.59 -17.65
CA GLU A 349 -5.63 0.17 -18.88
C GLU A 349 -6.29 1.52 -18.59
N LEU A 350 -7.32 1.57 -17.72
CA LEU A 350 -7.96 2.81 -17.29
C LEU A 350 -6.99 3.77 -16.57
N SER A 351 -6.05 3.22 -15.82
CA SER A 351 -5.02 4.01 -15.15
C SER A 351 -4.07 4.67 -16.15
N ILE A 352 -3.68 3.96 -17.21
CA ILE A 352 -2.86 4.53 -18.28
C ILE A 352 -3.64 5.60 -19.07
N VAL A 353 -4.91 5.34 -19.40
CA VAL A 353 -5.78 6.35 -20.02
C VAL A 353 -5.83 7.62 -19.16
N SER A 354 -6.01 7.47 -17.84
CA SER A 354 -6.04 8.60 -16.91
C SER A 354 -4.71 9.38 -16.92
N MET A 355 -3.56 8.70 -16.97
CA MET A 355 -2.25 9.36 -17.03
C MET A 355 -2.06 10.14 -18.34
N CYS A 356 -2.46 9.57 -19.48
CA CYS A 356 -2.36 10.26 -20.77
C CYS A 356 -3.31 11.47 -20.85
N THR A 357 -4.54 11.36 -20.34
CA THR A 357 -5.53 12.46 -20.39
C THR A 357 -5.26 13.58 -19.38
N MET A 358 -4.56 13.32 -18.27
CA MET A 358 -4.22 14.34 -17.27
C MET A 358 -3.36 15.49 -17.79
N LEU A 359 -2.60 15.28 -18.86
CA LEU A 359 -1.81 16.34 -19.48
C LEU A 359 -2.70 17.40 -20.16
N GLU A 360 -3.93 17.06 -20.52
CA GLU A 360 -4.85 17.97 -21.19
C GLU A 360 -5.66 18.83 -20.20
N ASP A 361 -6.00 18.31 -19.01
CA ASP A 361 -6.95 18.92 -18.09
C ASP A 361 -6.36 19.53 -16.80
N SER A 362 -5.03 19.49 -16.63
CA SER A 362 -4.41 20.00 -15.41
C SER A 362 -4.53 21.53 -15.31
N TYR A 363 -5.03 22.03 -14.17
CA TYR A 363 -5.02 23.46 -13.81
C TYR A 363 -3.61 24.08 -13.90
N ASP A 364 -2.58 23.28 -13.60
CA ASP A 364 -1.17 23.69 -13.73
C ASP A 364 -0.75 23.81 -15.20
N ASN A 365 -1.35 23.05 -16.10
CA ASN A 365 -1.14 23.19 -17.53
C ASN A 365 -1.85 24.45 -18.08
N LEU A 366 -2.99 24.83 -17.51
CA LEU A 366 -3.64 26.10 -17.80
C LEU A 366 -2.82 27.29 -17.30
N THR A 367 -2.28 27.24 -16.10
CA THR A 367 -1.35 28.26 -15.58
C THR A 367 -0.07 28.32 -16.38
N GLY A 368 0.56 27.19 -16.68
CA GLY A 368 1.76 27.15 -17.53
C GLY A 368 1.51 27.62 -18.98
N ARG A 369 0.33 27.34 -19.55
CA ARG A 369 -0.08 27.88 -20.86
C ARG A 369 -0.38 29.39 -20.80
N VAL A 370 -0.96 29.86 -19.71
CA VAL A 370 -1.18 31.28 -19.47
C VAL A 370 0.16 32.01 -19.29
N GLU A 371 1.06 31.49 -18.47
CA GLU A 371 2.42 32.03 -18.31
C GLU A 371 3.20 32.03 -19.62
N ALA A 372 3.13 30.97 -20.41
CA ALA A 372 3.79 30.92 -21.73
C ALA A 372 3.15 31.88 -22.75
N ILE A 373 1.86 32.14 -22.66
CA ILE A 373 1.15 33.14 -23.47
C ILE A 373 1.52 34.56 -23.00
N GLU A 374 1.56 34.79 -21.69
CA GLU A 374 1.98 36.07 -21.10
C GLU A 374 3.44 36.38 -21.43
N GLU A 375 4.33 35.40 -21.40
CA GLU A 375 5.72 35.58 -21.77
C GLU A 375 5.90 35.88 -23.28
N LYS A 376 5.12 35.20 -24.14
CA LYS A 376 5.05 35.53 -25.57
C LYS A 376 4.47 36.93 -25.82
N LEU A 377 3.50 37.36 -25.04
CA LEU A 377 2.94 38.74 -25.12
C LEU A 377 3.95 39.78 -24.61
N ARG A 378 4.73 39.48 -23.56
CA ARG A 378 5.80 40.36 -23.05
C ARG A 378 6.94 40.55 -24.02
N HIS A 379 7.27 39.49 -24.78
CA HIS A 379 8.37 39.53 -25.77
C HIS A 379 7.93 40.00 -27.14
N GLY A 380 6.71 40.50 -27.31
CA GLY A 380 6.19 41.20 -28.50
C GLY A 380 6.29 40.33 -29.76
N VAL A 381 5.25 39.55 -30.05
CA VAL A 381 5.14 38.88 -31.37
C VAL A 381 4.94 39.97 -32.44
N PRO A 382 5.78 40.06 -33.46
CA PRO A 382 5.52 40.96 -34.58
C PRO A 382 4.26 40.49 -35.31
N VAL A 383 3.20 41.29 -35.27
CA VAL A 383 2.00 41.04 -36.04
C VAL A 383 2.32 41.22 -37.51
N ALA A 384 2.55 40.11 -38.22
CA ALA A 384 2.56 40.14 -39.68
C ALA A 384 1.12 40.32 -40.16
N ALA A 385 0.83 41.48 -40.68
CA ALA A 385 -0.44 41.79 -41.32
C ALA A 385 -0.59 40.95 -42.59
N ALA A 386 -1.38 39.92 -42.54
CA ALA A 386 -1.83 39.19 -43.71
C ALA A 386 -3.16 39.78 -44.19
N VAL A 387 -3.09 40.60 -45.20
CA VAL A 387 -4.21 41.00 -46.02
C VAL A 387 -4.73 39.77 -46.76
N THR A 388 -5.90 39.33 -46.46
CA THR A 388 -6.59 38.29 -47.23
C THR A 388 -7.83 38.89 -47.86
N GLN A 389 -7.82 38.93 -49.16
CA GLN A 389 -8.94 39.32 -50.01
C GLN A 389 -10.08 38.32 -49.88
N GLN A 390 -11.26 38.88 -49.67
CA GLN A 390 -12.57 38.21 -49.72
C GLN A 390 -12.86 37.68 -51.12
N LYS A 391 -13.36 36.48 -51.20
CA LYS A 391 -14.28 36.02 -52.26
C LYS A 391 -15.65 35.80 -51.67
N THR A 392 -16.56 36.63 -52.15
CA THR A 392 -17.99 36.56 -51.93
C THR A 392 -18.61 35.32 -52.58
N ALA A 393 -19.50 34.64 -51.86
CA ALA A 393 -20.52 33.78 -52.42
C ALA A 393 -21.82 33.93 -51.64
N ASP A 394 -22.85 34.16 -52.40
CA ASP A 394 -24.25 34.49 -52.23
C ASP A 394 -24.99 33.93 -50.99
N ILE A 395 -25.72 34.84 -50.35
CA ILE A 395 -26.82 34.57 -49.42
C ILE A 395 -28.09 35.15 -50.01
N PRO A 396 -29.22 34.40 -50.12
CA PRO A 396 -30.50 34.95 -50.57
C PRO A 396 -31.18 35.82 -49.53
N PRO A 397 -31.93 36.84 -49.95
CA PRO A 397 -32.49 37.86 -49.07
C PRO A 397 -33.88 37.51 -48.63
N TRP A 398 -34.15 37.47 -47.35
CA TRP A 398 -35.44 37.87 -46.79
C TRP A 398 -35.39 37.99 -45.25
N GLU A 399 -35.99 39.08 -44.83
CA GLU A 399 -36.48 39.55 -43.56
C GLU A 399 -35.54 40.25 -42.58
N THR A 400 -35.56 41.56 -42.79
CA THR A 400 -35.41 42.57 -41.76
C THR A 400 -36.67 42.71 -40.92
N GLU A 401 -36.54 42.78 -39.59
CA GLU A 401 -37.15 43.84 -38.81
C GLU A 401 -36.73 43.83 -37.32
N LYS A 402 -36.08 44.91 -36.96
CA LYS A 402 -36.15 45.80 -35.78
C LYS A 402 -36.71 45.27 -34.43
N LYS A 403 -35.96 45.32 -33.36
CA LYS A 403 -35.88 46.43 -32.39
C LYS A 403 -35.19 46.02 -31.08
N SER A 404 -34.31 46.93 -30.65
CA SER A 404 -34.02 47.46 -29.29
C SER A 404 -33.70 46.49 -28.14
N ALA A 405 -32.45 46.66 -27.66
CA ALA A 405 -32.00 46.81 -26.26
C ALA A 405 -32.61 45.90 -25.19
N ASP A 406 -31.84 44.94 -24.71
CA ASP A 406 -31.46 44.90 -23.30
C ASP A 406 -30.40 43.82 -23.09
N LYS A 407 -29.51 44.03 -22.10
CA LYS A 407 -28.41 43.17 -21.74
C LYS A 407 -28.92 41.84 -21.18
N PRO A 408 -28.45 40.68 -21.62
CA PRO A 408 -28.64 39.46 -20.84
C PRO A 408 -27.43 39.16 -19.95
N LYS A 409 -27.77 38.81 -18.73
CA LYS A 409 -26.96 38.19 -17.71
C LYS A 409 -26.48 36.82 -18.21
N GLU A 410 -25.26 36.46 -17.79
CA GLU A 410 -24.70 35.13 -17.86
C GLU A 410 -25.65 34.07 -17.28
N GLU A 411 -26.04 33.11 -18.09
CA GLU A 411 -26.65 31.84 -17.62
C GLU A 411 -25.58 30.75 -17.52
N SER A 412 -25.37 30.32 -16.30
CA SER A 412 -24.67 29.09 -15.93
C SER A 412 -25.47 27.86 -16.37
N PRO A 413 -24.81 26.73 -16.66
CA PRO A 413 -25.47 25.50 -17.16
C PRO A 413 -26.37 24.89 -16.09
N LYS A 414 -27.58 24.52 -16.51
CA LYS A 414 -28.62 23.90 -15.69
C LYS A 414 -28.20 22.49 -15.24
N PRO A 415 -28.36 22.15 -13.94
CA PRO A 415 -28.19 20.81 -13.45
C PRO A 415 -29.39 19.92 -13.85
N GLN A 416 -29.09 18.66 -14.16
CA GLN A 416 -30.07 17.62 -14.45
C GLN A 416 -31.01 17.39 -13.27
N LYS A 417 -32.30 17.27 -13.54
CA LYS A 417 -33.38 17.01 -12.59
C LYS A 417 -33.15 15.65 -11.89
N LYS A 418 -32.78 15.70 -10.60
CA LYS A 418 -32.99 14.57 -9.68
C LYS A 418 -34.38 14.74 -9.03
N SER A 419 -35.17 13.69 -9.11
CA SER A 419 -36.50 13.58 -8.52
C SER A 419 -36.43 13.46 -7.00
N GLY A 420 -37.04 14.35 -6.26
CA GLY A 420 -37.22 14.27 -4.82
C GLY A 420 -37.17 15.64 -4.16
N ASN A 421 -37.93 15.83 -3.10
CA ASN A 421 -38.01 17.04 -2.27
C ASN A 421 -36.72 17.31 -1.46
N ASP A 422 -35.54 17.13 -2.05
CA ASP A 422 -34.26 17.35 -1.36
C ASP A 422 -34.06 18.86 -1.12
N TRP A 423 -33.78 19.22 0.13
CA TRP A 423 -33.55 20.60 0.51
C TRP A 423 -32.15 21.07 0.08
N ALA A 424 -32.09 21.97 -0.88
CA ALA A 424 -30.83 22.49 -1.43
C ALA A 424 -29.96 23.25 -0.39
N GLY A 425 -30.56 23.74 0.70
CA GLY A 425 -29.85 24.43 1.79
C GLY A 425 -29.04 23.51 2.71
N TRP A 426 -29.23 22.18 2.63
CA TRP A 426 -28.55 21.23 3.51
C TRP A 426 -27.03 21.29 3.43
N MET A 427 -26.48 21.34 2.24
CA MET A 427 -25.03 21.41 2.04
C MET A 427 -24.40 22.65 2.63
N ASN A 428 -25.10 23.80 2.58
CA ASN A 428 -24.66 25.04 3.22
C ASN A 428 -24.63 24.93 4.75
N VAL A 429 -25.57 24.20 5.33
CA VAL A 429 -25.61 23.92 6.78
C VAL A 429 -24.43 23.03 7.18
N VAL A 430 -24.17 21.97 6.43
CA VAL A 430 -23.04 21.07 6.67
C VAL A 430 -21.71 21.83 6.56
N GLU A 431 -21.55 22.69 5.56
CA GLU A 431 -20.32 23.45 5.36
C GLU A 431 -20.07 24.46 6.49
N ARG A 432 -21.10 25.13 6.98
CA ARG A 432 -21.01 26.01 8.16
C ARG A 432 -20.75 25.26 9.46
N ALA A 433 -21.09 23.98 9.55
CA ALA A 433 -20.80 23.14 10.70
C ALA A 433 -19.32 22.70 10.77
N ARG A 434 -18.54 22.84 9.68
CA ARG A 434 -17.15 22.35 9.55
C ARG A 434 -16.23 22.70 10.71
N SER A 435 -16.32 23.92 11.23
CA SER A 435 -15.45 24.38 12.34
C SER A 435 -15.98 24.04 13.73
N ARG A 436 -17.20 23.47 13.83
CA ARG A 436 -17.92 23.27 15.09
C ARG A 436 -18.20 21.80 15.43
N ILE A 437 -18.02 20.89 14.47
CA ILE A 437 -18.19 19.44 14.62
C ILE A 437 -16.89 18.70 14.35
N ASN A 438 -16.84 17.41 14.73
CA ASN A 438 -15.70 16.55 14.45
C ASN A 438 -15.48 16.42 12.93
N ILE A 439 -14.22 16.46 12.48
CA ILE A 439 -13.85 16.40 11.06
C ILE A 439 -14.36 15.11 10.38
N GLY A 440 -14.38 13.98 11.11
CA GLY A 440 -14.95 12.74 10.62
C GLY A 440 -16.47 12.83 10.39
N ALA A 441 -17.21 13.42 11.31
CA ALA A 441 -18.65 13.66 11.18
C ALA A 441 -18.94 14.64 10.01
N PHE A 442 -18.13 15.70 9.86
CA PHE A 442 -18.25 16.64 8.75
C PHE A 442 -18.08 15.95 7.39
N THR A 443 -16.98 15.20 7.19
CA THR A 443 -16.69 14.52 5.92
C THR A 443 -17.79 13.50 5.57
N CYS A 444 -18.23 12.73 6.56
CA CYS A 444 -19.30 11.75 6.38
C CYS A 444 -20.64 12.40 6.01
N LEU A 445 -21.03 13.49 6.67
CA LEU A 445 -22.26 14.22 6.35
C LEU A 445 -22.21 14.88 4.98
N GLN A 446 -21.06 15.40 4.58
CA GLN A 446 -20.87 16.02 3.26
C GLN A 446 -20.99 15.01 2.12
N MET A 447 -20.48 13.79 2.28
CA MET A 447 -20.42 12.79 1.22
C MET A 447 -21.66 11.89 1.14
N SER A 448 -22.34 11.64 2.27
CA SER A 448 -23.29 10.54 2.38
C SER A 448 -24.58 10.95 3.12
N SER A 449 -25.00 12.22 3.07
CA SER A 449 -26.27 12.65 3.65
C SER A 449 -27.07 13.57 2.75
N ARG A 450 -28.40 13.49 2.88
CA ARG A 450 -29.38 14.39 2.24
C ARG A 450 -30.44 14.81 3.25
N ALA A 451 -31.11 15.92 3.03
CA ALA A 451 -32.13 16.39 3.93
C ALA A 451 -33.41 16.79 3.20
N GLU A 452 -34.55 16.51 3.84
CA GLU A 452 -35.89 16.94 3.43
C GLU A 452 -36.48 17.80 4.53
N VAL A 453 -37.15 18.87 4.16
CA VAL A 453 -37.79 19.80 5.10
C VAL A 453 -39.29 19.54 5.13
N ASP A 454 -39.79 19.18 6.31
CA ASP A 454 -41.23 19.09 6.60
C ASP A 454 -41.72 20.30 7.42
N GLU A 455 -43.00 20.34 7.71
CA GLU A 455 -43.59 21.42 8.52
C GLU A 455 -43.01 21.42 9.94
N ASP A 456 -42.80 20.25 10.56
CA ASP A 456 -42.40 20.11 11.96
C ASP A 456 -40.92 19.71 12.17
N ALA A 457 -40.25 19.17 11.17
CA ALA A 457 -38.89 18.65 11.31
C ALA A 457 -38.12 18.67 10.00
N VAL A 458 -36.79 18.81 10.10
CA VAL A 458 -35.86 18.50 9.01
C VAL A 458 -35.40 17.06 9.17
N ARG A 459 -35.68 16.23 8.18
CA ARG A 459 -35.28 14.82 8.13
C ARG A 459 -33.98 14.68 7.38
N VAL A 460 -32.94 14.22 8.06
CA VAL A 460 -31.61 13.95 7.46
C VAL A 460 -31.48 12.45 7.25
N TYR A 461 -31.32 12.05 6.02
CA TYR A 461 -31.13 10.65 5.63
C TYR A 461 -29.66 10.39 5.38
N CYS A 462 -29.09 9.40 6.08
CA CYS A 462 -27.72 8.96 5.93
C CYS A 462 -27.69 7.63 5.16
N GLU A 463 -26.69 7.46 4.29
CA GLU A 463 -26.54 6.26 3.46
C GLU A 463 -25.97 5.05 4.23
N ASN A 464 -25.45 5.30 5.47
CA ASN A 464 -24.71 4.31 6.22
C ASN A 464 -24.97 4.54 7.73
N ASP A 465 -25.08 3.46 8.53
CA ASP A 465 -25.34 3.51 9.96
C ASP A 465 -24.24 4.19 10.76
N VAL A 466 -22.98 4.11 10.29
CA VAL A 466 -21.85 4.80 10.92
C VAL A 466 -22.03 6.32 10.80
N VAL A 467 -22.46 6.80 9.63
CA VAL A 467 -22.75 8.23 9.39
C VAL A 467 -23.93 8.68 10.26
N ALA A 468 -24.99 7.87 10.35
CA ALA A 468 -26.13 8.15 11.19
C ALA A 468 -25.74 8.19 12.69
N GLY A 469 -24.85 7.29 13.14
CA GLY A 469 -24.31 7.29 14.50
C GLY A 469 -23.50 8.54 14.84
N LEU A 470 -22.61 8.96 13.96
CA LEU A 470 -21.79 10.18 14.13
C LEU A 470 -22.65 11.45 14.11
N ALA A 471 -23.73 11.47 13.31
CA ALA A 471 -24.65 12.60 13.24
C ALA A 471 -25.62 12.65 14.44
N LYS A 472 -25.95 11.51 15.05
CA LYS A 472 -26.78 11.40 16.27
C LYS A 472 -26.00 11.76 17.55
N ASP A 473 -24.68 11.96 17.49
CA ASP A 473 -23.91 12.46 18.64
C ASP A 473 -24.46 13.79 19.15
N GLU A 474 -24.62 13.92 20.47
CA GLU A 474 -25.34 15.02 21.11
C GLU A 474 -24.79 16.40 20.74
N LYS A 475 -23.45 16.50 20.65
CA LYS A 475 -22.78 17.75 20.23
C LYS A 475 -23.02 18.07 18.76
N THR A 476 -22.90 17.08 17.90
CA THR A 476 -23.11 17.22 16.45
C THR A 476 -24.56 17.58 16.16
N LEU A 477 -25.51 16.90 16.78
CA LEU A 477 -26.95 17.14 16.62
C LEU A 477 -27.36 18.54 17.10
N SER A 478 -26.81 19.03 18.22
CA SER A 478 -27.09 20.36 18.73
C SER A 478 -26.60 21.45 17.77
N VAL A 479 -25.39 21.30 17.22
CA VAL A 479 -24.82 22.25 16.23
C VAL A 479 -25.62 22.25 14.92
N LEU A 480 -25.98 21.07 14.41
CA LEU A 480 -26.82 20.96 13.21
C LEU A 480 -28.20 21.60 13.41
N THR A 481 -28.81 21.36 14.56
CA THR A 481 -30.13 21.95 14.90
C THR A 481 -30.06 23.46 14.95
N GLU A 482 -29.03 24.04 15.60
CA GLU A 482 -28.83 25.49 15.66
C GLU A 482 -28.67 26.12 14.26
N LEU A 483 -27.83 25.47 13.43
CA LEU A 483 -27.56 25.99 12.07
C LEU A 483 -28.78 25.87 11.15
N VAL A 484 -29.53 24.78 11.24
CA VAL A 484 -30.79 24.58 10.49
C VAL A 484 -31.82 25.61 10.89
N GLN A 485 -32.00 25.87 12.19
CA GLN A 485 -32.93 26.90 12.69
C GLN A 485 -32.53 28.28 12.20
N ARG A 486 -31.23 28.57 12.15
CA ARG A 486 -30.71 29.85 11.65
C ARG A 486 -30.94 30.02 10.15
N GLU A 487 -30.79 28.93 9.36
CA GLU A 487 -30.98 28.99 7.90
C GLU A 487 -32.46 29.08 7.51
N LEU A 488 -33.34 28.40 8.24
CA LEU A 488 -34.79 28.41 7.99
C LEU A 488 -35.56 29.54 8.70
N GLY A 489 -34.91 30.26 9.62
CA GLY A 489 -35.51 31.35 10.38
C GLY A 489 -36.66 30.93 11.31
N ARG A 490 -36.82 29.66 11.63
CA ARG A 490 -37.87 29.12 12.48
C ARG A 490 -37.34 27.99 13.39
N MET A 491 -38.00 27.81 14.54
CA MET A 491 -37.70 26.73 15.48
C MET A 491 -38.18 25.40 14.89
N ILE A 492 -37.23 24.53 14.52
CA ILE A 492 -37.52 23.24 13.89
C ILE A 492 -36.59 22.17 14.48
N ARG A 493 -37.06 20.94 14.54
CA ARG A 493 -36.26 19.81 15.05
C ARG A 493 -35.55 19.11 13.90
N VAL A 494 -34.30 18.66 14.14
CA VAL A 494 -33.54 17.81 13.20
C VAL A 494 -33.70 16.37 13.63
N ARG A 495 -34.09 15.48 12.72
CA ARG A 495 -34.20 14.03 12.92
C ARG A 495 -33.28 13.32 11.93
N ILE A 496 -32.47 12.39 12.44
CA ILE A 496 -31.47 11.65 11.64
C ILE A 496 -31.92 10.20 11.50
N TYR A 497 -31.96 9.75 10.25
CA TYR A 497 -32.39 8.41 9.85
C TYR A 497 -31.23 7.66 9.22
N GLY A 498 -30.97 6.45 9.68
CA GLY A 498 -30.06 5.49 9.03
C GLY A 498 -30.75 4.72 7.89
N PRO A 499 -30.02 3.85 7.19
CA PRO A 499 -30.57 3.02 6.10
C PRO A 499 -31.76 2.16 6.53
N GLU A 500 -31.73 1.63 7.74
CA GLU A 500 -32.80 0.77 8.30
C GLU A 500 -34.02 1.58 8.77
N ASP A 501 -33.82 2.83 9.17
CA ASP A 501 -34.87 3.72 9.68
C ASP A 501 -35.64 4.46 8.57
N GLN A 502 -35.22 4.32 7.30
CA GLN A 502 -35.86 5.01 6.19
C GLN A 502 -37.25 4.42 5.95
N PRO A 503 -38.33 5.24 5.88
CA PRO A 503 -39.64 4.75 5.52
C PRO A 503 -39.58 4.12 4.14
N LYS A 504 -39.86 2.81 4.02
CA LYS A 504 -39.98 2.14 2.72
C LYS A 504 -40.98 2.93 1.91
N LYS A 505 -40.56 3.57 0.82
CA LYS A 505 -41.47 4.23 -0.13
C LYS A 505 -42.53 3.18 -0.49
N SER A 506 -43.79 3.41 -0.09
CA SER A 506 -44.90 2.61 -0.55
C SER A 506 -44.90 2.69 -2.09
N ARG A 507 -44.63 1.61 -2.76
CA ARG A 507 -44.85 1.51 -4.21
C ARG A 507 -46.30 1.89 -4.44
N ARG A 508 -46.52 3.00 -5.10
CA ARG A 508 -47.88 3.41 -5.50
C ARG A 508 -48.45 2.27 -6.34
N SER A 509 -49.62 1.83 -5.98
CA SER A 509 -50.41 0.80 -6.66
C SER A 509 -50.82 1.17 -8.11
N SER A 510 -50.36 2.30 -8.65
CA SER A 510 -50.60 2.73 -10.02
C SER A 510 -49.74 2.04 -11.08
N ASP A 511 -48.56 1.52 -10.71
CA ASP A 511 -47.66 0.91 -11.71
C ASP A 511 -48.07 -0.53 -12.05
N VAL A 512 -48.76 -1.23 -11.17
CA VAL A 512 -49.21 -2.61 -11.43
C VAL A 512 -50.43 -2.63 -12.35
N GLY A 513 -51.30 -1.62 -12.26
CA GLY A 513 -52.45 -1.46 -13.15
C GLY A 513 -52.03 -1.17 -14.59
N GLU A 514 -51.08 -0.31 -14.82
CA GLU A 514 -50.56 -0.01 -16.18
C GLU A 514 -49.81 -1.17 -16.79
N ILE A 515 -49.13 -2.02 -15.99
CA ILE A 515 -48.44 -3.21 -16.49
C ILE A 515 -49.44 -4.32 -16.85
N LEU A 516 -50.50 -4.49 -16.06
CA LEU A 516 -51.59 -5.42 -16.34
C LEU A 516 -52.39 -5.03 -17.58
N ASP A 517 -52.67 -3.75 -17.77
CA ASP A 517 -53.37 -3.25 -18.97
C ASP A 517 -52.50 -3.38 -20.25
N LYS A 518 -51.21 -3.18 -20.14
CA LYS A 518 -50.27 -3.43 -21.26
C LYS A 518 -50.10 -4.92 -21.53
N ALA A 519 -50.08 -5.78 -20.54
CA ALA A 519 -50.02 -7.24 -20.74
C ALA A 519 -51.28 -7.77 -21.39
N LYS A 520 -52.46 -7.28 -21.05
CA LYS A 520 -53.73 -7.60 -21.71
C LYS A 520 -53.79 -7.12 -23.17
N ALA A 521 -53.18 -5.98 -23.47
CA ALA A 521 -53.09 -5.44 -24.83
C ALA A 521 -52.18 -6.29 -25.75
N PHE A 522 -51.29 -7.11 -25.19
CA PHE A 522 -50.39 -8.02 -25.92
C PHE A 522 -50.75 -9.50 -25.81
N GLU A 523 -52.00 -9.83 -25.38
CA GLU A 523 -52.53 -11.22 -25.23
C GLU A 523 -51.61 -12.13 -24.38
N ILE A 524 -50.96 -11.61 -23.35
CA ILE A 524 -50.12 -12.38 -22.45
C ILE A 524 -50.97 -12.78 -21.22
N ASP A 525 -51.18 -14.10 -21.04
CA ASP A 525 -51.89 -14.64 -19.87
C ASP A 525 -50.99 -14.47 -18.60
N VAL A 526 -51.47 -13.65 -17.63
CA VAL A 526 -50.84 -13.45 -16.35
C VAL A 526 -51.64 -14.16 -15.28
N THR A 527 -51.15 -15.27 -14.77
CA THR A 527 -51.71 -15.97 -13.60
C THR A 527 -51.16 -15.30 -12.33
N GLU A 528 -52.05 -14.84 -11.45
CA GLU A 528 -51.74 -14.39 -10.10
C GLU A 528 -51.24 -15.58 -9.25
N PHE A 529 -50.04 -15.36 -8.61
CA PHE A 529 -49.58 -16.19 -7.52
C PHE A 529 -49.66 -15.41 -6.22
#